data_e5331971559739df1f63bdf380d18263
#
_entry.id   e5331971559739df1f63bdf380d18263
#
_cell.length_a   1.000
_cell.length_b   1.000
_cell.length_c   1.000
_cell.angle_alpha   90.00
_cell.angle_beta   90.00
_cell.angle_gamma   90.00
#
_symmetry.space_group_name_H-M   'P 1'
#
loop_
_entity.id
_entity.type
_entity.pdbx_description
1 polymer ?
#
loop_
_entity_poly.entity_id
_entity_poly.type
_entity_poly.pdbx_seq_one_letter_code
_entity_poly.pdbx_strand_id
1 'polypeptide(L)'
;MFAKDNEFRALPAIADKAFRDRWEKLDRPVSANPSLRVAIFAGCVQDFVYPEQLEAAVKLMQGHNIRVDFPMDQSCCGLPVVMMGQRETARDVALQNMDAFEKGDYDVILTLCASCASQLKEGYVELFAGQPGRQARAKALADKVMDFSTFAKEKLGLSAESFNHSDEKVTYHASCHLCRGLGVKEAPRELIAA
;
A
#
# COMPACT_ATOMS: atom_id res chain seq x y z
N MET A 1 -2.46 29.70 -4.21
CA MET A 1 -3.02 30.53 -3.12
C MET A 1 -4.47 30.11 -2.96
N PHE A 2 -4.83 29.46 -1.85
CA PHE A 2 -6.20 29.03 -1.62
C PHE A 2 -7.04 30.23 -1.21
N ALA A 3 -8.24 30.39 -1.80
CA ALA A 3 -9.14 31.48 -1.43
C ALA A 3 -9.59 31.35 0.02
N LYS A 4 -9.91 32.48 0.68
CA LYS A 4 -10.38 32.50 2.08
C LYS A 4 -11.61 31.63 2.33
N ASP A 5 -12.39 31.31 1.29
CA ASP A 5 -13.60 30.49 1.35
C ASP A 5 -13.32 28.97 1.38
N ASN A 6 -12.08 28.54 1.46
CA ASN A 6 -11.64 27.15 1.49
C ASN A 6 -11.04 26.74 2.84
N GLU A 7 -11.43 27.34 3.94
CA GLU A 7 -10.95 27.05 5.29
C GLU A 7 -11.13 25.57 5.70
N PHE A 8 -12.11 24.88 5.10
CA PHE A 8 -12.34 23.43 5.30
C PHE A 8 -11.40 22.52 4.47
N ARG A 9 -10.60 23.08 3.57
CA ARG A 9 -9.63 22.35 2.73
C ARG A 9 -8.22 22.54 3.27
N ALA A 10 -7.93 21.94 4.40
CA ALA A 10 -6.58 21.90 4.93
C ALA A 10 -5.76 20.83 4.17
N LEU A 11 -4.54 21.17 3.79
CA LEU A 11 -3.56 20.15 3.40
C LEU A 11 -3.13 19.40 4.65
N PRO A 12 -3.00 18.06 4.59
CA PRO A 12 -2.47 17.31 5.73
C PRO A 12 -1.05 17.77 6.03
N ALA A 13 -0.69 17.82 7.31
CA ALA A 13 0.66 18.12 7.73
C ALA A 13 1.60 16.98 7.30
N ILE A 14 2.78 17.32 6.85
CA ILE A 14 3.84 16.34 6.63
C ILE A 14 4.37 15.93 8.00
N ALA A 15 4.58 14.64 8.21
CA ALA A 15 5.13 14.10 9.44
C ALA A 15 6.58 14.57 9.63
N ASP A 16 7.00 14.79 10.89
CA ASP A 16 8.36 15.21 11.21
C ASP A 16 9.42 14.23 10.72
N LYS A 17 9.07 12.95 10.66
CA LYS A 17 9.89 11.87 10.11
C LYS A 17 9.04 10.97 9.24
N ALA A 18 9.46 10.76 8.01
CA ALA A 18 8.84 9.83 7.10
C ALA A 18 8.96 8.38 7.61
N PHE A 19 8.12 7.47 7.13
CA PHE A 19 8.21 6.05 7.50
C PHE A 19 9.59 5.46 7.14
N ARG A 20 10.14 5.82 5.98
CA ARG A 20 11.49 5.39 5.57
C ARG A 20 12.59 5.78 6.54
N ASP A 21 12.46 6.93 7.21
CA ASP A 21 13.42 7.43 8.19
C ASP A 21 13.29 6.72 9.55
N ARG A 22 12.13 6.07 9.78
CA ARG A 22 11.82 5.31 10.99
C ARG A 22 12.15 3.82 10.84
N TRP A 23 12.22 3.32 9.60
CA TRP A 23 12.30 1.90 9.26
C TRP A 23 13.42 1.15 9.97
N GLU A 24 14.63 1.71 10.01
CA GLU A 24 15.80 1.10 10.63
C GLU A 24 15.62 0.82 12.15
N LYS A 25 14.81 1.67 12.80
CA LYS A 25 14.54 1.64 14.25
C LYS A 25 13.26 0.91 14.61
N LEU A 26 12.47 0.55 13.61
CA LEU A 26 11.18 -0.08 13.82
C LEU A 26 11.39 -1.54 14.25
N ASP A 27 10.73 -1.91 15.35
CA ASP A 27 10.61 -3.31 15.73
C ASP A 27 9.68 -4.01 14.73
N ARG A 28 10.24 -4.97 13.99
CA ARG A 28 9.58 -5.64 12.88
C ARG A 28 9.82 -7.15 12.91
N PRO A 29 8.88 -7.94 12.35
CA PRO A 29 9.09 -9.37 12.24
C PRO A 29 10.30 -9.70 11.35
N VAL A 30 11.25 -10.44 11.90
CA VAL A 30 12.45 -10.91 11.21
C VAL A 30 12.58 -12.42 11.44
N SER A 31 11.82 -13.20 10.69
CA SER A 31 11.96 -14.66 10.75
C SER A 31 13.13 -15.14 9.88
N ALA A 32 13.92 -16.07 10.40
CA ALA A 32 14.97 -16.72 9.62
C ALA A 32 14.41 -17.67 8.56
N ASN A 33 13.28 -18.34 8.87
CA ASN A 33 12.55 -19.21 7.96
C ASN A 33 11.08 -18.78 7.89
N PRO A 34 10.78 -17.66 7.22
CA PRO A 34 9.43 -17.12 7.18
C PRO A 34 8.51 -17.98 6.32
N SER A 35 7.27 -18.13 6.75
CA SER A 35 6.20 -18.72 5.91
C SER A 35 5.71 -17.74 4.85
N LEU A 36 5.97 -16.44 5.02
CA LEU A 36 5.57 -15.37 4.10
C LEU A 36 6.58 -14.22 4.14
N ARG A 37 7.00 -13.76 2.97
CA ARG A 37 7.87 -12.59 2.80
C ARG A 37 7.05 -11.44 2.25
N VAL A 38 6.91 -10.38 3.03
CA VAL A 38 6.10 -9.21 2.72
C VAL A 38 6.98 -8.01 2.48
N ALA A 39 6.84 -7.37 1.32
CA ALA A 39 7.42 -6.06 1.07
C ALA A 39 6.36 -4.97 1.21
N ILE A 40 6.66 -3.90 1.93
CA ILE A 40 5.76 -2.76 2.08
C ILE A 40 5.96 -1.78 0.92
N PHE A 41 4.87 -1.49 0.21
CA PHE A 41 4.78 -0.33 -0.67
C PHE A 41 4.10 0.81 0.07
N ALA A 42 4.88 1.79 0.51
CA ALA A 42 4.36 2.93 1.29
C ALA A 42 3.59 3.92 0.40
N GLY A 43 4.11 4.21 -0.79
CA GLY A 43 3.63 5.34 -1.57
C GLY A 43 3.97 6.68 -0.88
N CYS A 44 3.39 7.78 -1.36
CA CYS A 44 3.74 9.10 -0.83
C CYS A 44 2.97 9.48 0.45
N VAL A 45 1.70 9.08 0.58
CA VAL A 45 0.85 9.52 1.69
C VAL A 45 1.22 8.81 2.99
N GLN A 46 1.33 7.49 2.97
CA GLN A 46 1.71 6.74 4.18
C GLN A 46 3.18 6.93 4.56
N ASP A 47 4.05 7.20 3.58
CA ASP A 47 5.45 7.46 3.89
C ASP A 47 5.64 8.83 4.58
N PHE A 48 5.03 9.88 4.03
CA PHE A 48 5.33 11.26 4.44
C PHE A 48 4.26 11.93 5.29
N VAL A 49 3.01 11.44 5.29
CA VAL A 49 1.89 12.09 5.99
C VAL A 49 1.39 11.24 7.15
N TYR A 50 1.23 9.92 6.94
CA TYR A 50 0.68 9.00 7.94
C TYR A 50 1.60 7.78 8.18
N PRO A 51 2.88 8.00 8.55
CA PRO A 51 3.83 6.90 8.78
C PRO A 51 3.39 5.95 9.89
N GLU A 52 2.65 6.43 10.87
CA GLU A 52 2.10 5.63 11.97
C GLU A 52 1.12 4.55 11.51
N GLN A 53 0.46 4.74 10.37
CA GLN A 53 -0.41 3.69 9.80
C GLN A 53 0.41 2.49 9.35
N LEU A 54 1.56 2.72 8.72
CA LEU A 54 2.48 1.64 8.32
C LEU A 54 3.14 0.99 9.53
N GLU A 55 3.50 1.77 10.56
CA GLU A 55 4.02 1.22 11.83
C GLU A 55 2.98 0.30 12.49
N ALA A 56 1.71 0.71 12.52
CA ALA A 56 0.62 -0.10 13.05
C ALA A 56 0.43 -1.40 12.25
N ALA A 57 0.50 -1.32 10.92
CA ALA A 57 0.42 -2.50 10.06
C ALA A 57 1.57 -3.48 10.30
N VAL A 58 2.80 -2.99 10.45
CA VAL A 58 3.97 -3.82 10.80
C VAL A 58 3.79 -4.47 12.17
N LYS A 59 3.27 -3.73 13.15
CA LYS A 59 2.98 -4.24 14.49
C LYS A 59 1.95 -5.38 14.47
N LEU A 60 0.91 -5.28 13.63
CA LEU A 60 -0.08 -6.35 13.49
C LEU A 60 0.52 -7.64 12.89
N MET A 61 1.61 -7.54 12.15
CA MET A 61 2.32 -8.71 11.62
C MET A 61 3.28 -9.36 12.64
N GLN A 62 3.52 -8.73 13.79
CA GLN A 62 4.31 -9.33 14.88
C GLN A 62 3.60 -10.58 15.43
N GLY A 63 4.39 -11.59 15.79
CA GLY A 63 3.84 -12.87 16.26
C GLY A 63 3.44 -13.84 15.15
N HIS A 64 3.33 -13.40 13.90
CA HIS A 64 3.19 -14.24 12.74
C HIS A 64 4.57 -14.62 12.18
N ASN A 65 4.71 -15.81 11.60
CA ASN A 65 5.97 -16.25 10.98
C ASN A 65 6.20 -15.54 9.63
N ILE A 66 6.34 -14.23 9.66
CA ILE A 66 6.46 -13.36 8.49
C ILE A 66 7.83 -12.64 8.55
N ARG A 67 8.41 -12.40 7.39
CA ARG A 67 9.49 -11.43 7.23
C ARG A 67 8.92 -10.21 6.52
N VAL A 68 9.15 -9.02 7.10
CA VAL A 68 8.73 -7.75 6.53
C VAL A 68 9.94 -6.96 6.08
N ASP A 69 9.95 -6.56 4.82
CA ASP A 69 11.00 -5.75 4.20
C ASP A 69 10.40 -4.45 3.64
N PHE A 70 11.24 -3.42 3.54
CA PHE A 70 10.88 -2.13 2.95
C PHE A 70 11.94 -1.74 1.91
N PRO A 71 11.66 -1.95 0.61
CA PRO A 71 12.57 -1.52 -0.45
C PRO A 71 12.74 -0.01 -0.45
N MET A 72 13.91 0.51 -0.08
CA MET A 72 14.17 1.95 0.08
C MET A 72 14.14 2.72 -1.25
N ASP A 73 14.41 2.03 -2.37
CA ASP A 73 14.45 2.61 -3.72
C ASP A 73 13.05 2.86 -4.33
N GLN A 74 11.99 2.47 -3.61
CA GLN A 74 10.62 2.74 -4.04
C GLN A 74 10.29 4.23 -4.02
N SER A 75 9.33 4.61 -4.86
CA SER A 75 8.83 6.00 -4.96
C SER A 75 7.30 6.06 -4.93
N CYS A 76 6.70 7.17 -5.36
CA CYS A 76 5.25 7.27 -5.58
C CYS A 76 4.76 6.17 -6.54
N CYS A 77 3.50 5.74 -6.42
CA CYS A 77 2.91 4.80 -7.39
C CYS A 77 2.74 5.38 -8.81
N GLY A 78 2.88 6.68 -8.98
CA GLY A 78 2.76 7.34 -10.27
C GLY A 78 1.33 7.66 -10.72
N LEU A 79 0.30 7.29 -9.96
CA LEU A 79 -1.10 7.59 -10.34
C LEU A 79 -1.35 9.09 -10.57
N PRO A 80 -0.89 10.02 -9.71
CA PRO A 80 -1.06 11.46 -9.97
C PRO A 80 -0.42 11.89 -11.29
N VAL A 81 0.73 11.32 -11.64
CA VAL A 81 1.45 11.61 -12.88
C VAL A 81 0.65 11.13 -14.10
N VAL A 82 0.05 9.94 -14.01
CA VAL A 82 -0.88 9.43 -15.04
C VAL A 82 -2.07 10.36 -15.21
N MET A 83 -2.68 10.80 -14.09
CA MET A 83 -3.84 11.69 -14.08
C MET A 83 -3.53 13.07 -14.69
N MET A 84 -2.28 13.51 -14.63
CA MET A 84 -1.79 14.72 -15.29
C MET A 84 -1.46 14.50 -16.79
N GLY A 85 -1.67 13.30 -17.32
CA GLY A 85 -1.39 12.96 -18.72
C GLY A 85 0.08 12.71 -19.03
N GLN A 86 0.96 12.68 -18.03
CA GLN A 86 2.42 12.54 -18.21
C GLN A 86 2.82 11.05 -18.27
N ARG A 87 2.39 10.35 -19.33
CA ARG A 87 2.53 8.89 -19.44
C ARG A 87 3.99 8.41 -19.44
N GLU A 88 4.91 9.13 -20.08
CA GLU A 88 6.33 8.72 -20.10
C GLU A 88 6.95 8.81 -18.70
N THR A 89 6.77 9.93 -18.00
CA THR A 89 7.20 10.07 -16.60
C THR A 89 6.57 9.00 -15.71
N ALA A 90 5.30 8.66 -15.94
CA ALA A 90 4.64 7.59 -15.20
C ALA A 90 5.27 6.21 -15.46
N ARG A 91 5.74 5.95 -16.69
CA ARG A 91 6.49 4.73 -17.03
C ARG A 91 7.85 4.68 -16.32
N ASP A 92 8.56 5.79 -16.24
CA ASP A 92 9.85 5.85 -15.53
C ASP A 92 9.65 5.56 -14.03
N VAL A 93 8.63 6.16 -13.42
CA VAL A 93 8.25 5.89 -12.02
C VAL A 93 7.87 4.41 -11.83
N ALA A 94 7.11 3.84 -12.75
CA ALA A 94 6.72 2.43 -12.68
C ALA A 94 7.94 1.50 -12.81
N LEU A 95 8.88 1.80 -13.72
CA LEU A 95 10.13 1.04 -13.87
C LEU A 95 10.96 1.09 -12.60
N GLN A 96 11.14 2.25 -12.00
CA GLN A 96 11.85 2.39 -10.73
C GLN A 96 11.25 1.51 -9.63
N ASN A 97 9.93 1.53 -9.51
CA ASN A 97 9.25 0.69 -8.50
C ASN A 97 9.39 -0.80 -8.84
N MET A 98 9.21 -1.21 -10.10
CA MET A 98 9.41 -2.60 -10.49
C MET A 98 10.84 -3.06 -10.17
N ASP A 99 11.86 -2.26 -10.51
CA ASP A 99 13.26 -2.55 -10.22
C ASP A 99 13.52 -2.66 -8.70
N ALA A 100 12.87 -1.81 -7.89
CA ALA A 100 13.03 -1.85 -6.43
C ALA A 100 12.46 -3.14 -5.83
N PHE A 101 11.29 -3.59 -6.29
CA PHE A 101 10.61 -4.77 -5.75
C PHE A 101 11.10 -6.10 -6.36
N GLU A 102 11.74 -6.09 -7.51
CA GLU A 102 12.36 -7.26 -8.13
C GLU A 102 13.68 -7.65 -7.46
N LYS A 103 14.31 -6.75 -6.68
CA LYS A 103 15.56 -7.04 -5.95
C LYS A 103 15.37 -8.06 -4.83
N GLY A 104 14.15 -8.24 -4.35
CA GLY A 104 13.81 -9.18 -3.30
C GLY A 104 12.87 -10.29 -3.77
N ASP A 105 12.94 -11.42 -3.07
CA ASP A 105 12.02 -12.54 -3.27
C ASP A 105 10.82 -12.38 -2.33
N TYR A 106 9.83 -11.62 -2.77
CA TYR A 106 8.63 -11.32 -2.00
C TYR A 106 7.43 -12.13 -2.49
N ASP A 107 6.66 -12.66 -1.54
CA ASP A 107 5.39 -13.33 -1.81
C ASP A 107 4.24 -12.32 -1.95
N VAL A 108 4.32 -11.23 -1.17
CA VAL A 108 3.31 -10.17 -1.13
C VAL A 108 3.97 -8.80 -1.17
N ILE A 109 3.40 -7.90 -1.96
CA ILE A 109 3.66 -6.47 -1.94
C ILE A 109 2.44 -5.80 -1.31
N LEU A 110 2.58 -5.41 -0.05
CA LEU A 110 1.49 -4.87 0.77
C LEU A 110 1.43 -3.35 0.67
N THR A 111 0.27 -2.80 0.40
CA THR A 111 0.03 -1.36 0.49
C THR A 111 -1.27 -1.02 1.23
N LEU A 112 -1.25 0.07 2.00
CA LEU A 112 -2.42 0.57 2.73
C LEU A 112 -3.25 1.53 1.88
N CYS A 113 -2.74 1.91 0.72
CA CYS A 113 -3.38 2.89 -0.16
C CYS A 113 -4.10 2.18 -1.32
N ALA A 114 -5.42 2.24 -1.35
CA ALA A 114 -6.23 1.64 -2.40
C ALA A 114 -5.90 2.17 -3.80
N SER A 115 -5.59 3.46 -3.93
CA SER A 115 -5.19 4.07 -5.21
C SER A 115 -3.82 3.54 -5.65
N CYS A 116 -2.88 3.35 -4.71
CA CYS A 116 -1.60 2.74 -5.03
C CYS A 116 -1.78 1.27 -5.44
N ALA A 117 -2.60 0.50 -4.71
CA ALA A 117 -2.88 -0.89 -5.07
C ALA A 117 -3.48 -1.01 -6.48
N SER A 118 -4.47 -0.20 -6.82
CA SER A 118 -5.07 -0.17 -8.17
C SER A 118 -4.04 0.21 -9.23
N GLN A 119 -3.21 1.22 -8.98
CA GLN A 119 -2.18 1.65 -9.93
C GLN A 119 -1.12 0.56 -10.15
N LEU A 120 -0.67 -0.11 -9.09
CA LEU A 120 0.30 -1.20 -9.18
C LEU A 120 -0.27 -2.44 -9.89
N LYS A 121 -1.55 -2.79 -9.61
CA LYS A 121 -2.19 -3.99 -10.18
C LYS A 121 -2.63 -3.83 -11.64
N GLU A 122 -3.26 -2.71 -11.95
CA GLU A 122 -3.89 -2.49 -13.24
C GLU A 122 -3.14 -1.43 -14.05
N GLY A 123 -2.86 -0.29 -13.42
CA GLY A 123 -2.26 0.86 -14.10
C GLY A 123 -0.88 0.56 -14.69
N TYR A 124 -0.02 -0.17 -14.00
CA TYR A 124 1.30 -0.52 -14.53
C TYR A 124 1.20 -1.46 -15.73
N VAL A 125 0.32 -2.44 -15.70
CA VAL A 125 0.08 -3.35 -16.82
C VAL A 125 -0.41 -2.58 -18.05
N GLU A 126 -1.30 -1.61 -17.84
CA GLU A 126 -1.82 -0.74 -18.90
C GLU A 126 -0.76 0.24 -19.44
N LEU A 127 0.06 0.82 -18.56
CA LEU A 127 1.14 1.75 -18.96
C LEU A 127 2.11 1.10 -19.95
N PHE A 128 2.34 -0.21 -19.82
CA PHE A 128 3.25 -0.97 -20.69
C PHE A 128 2.52 -1.79 -21.75
N ALA A 129 1.25 -1.50 -22.04
CA ALA A 129 0.53 -2.12 -23.16
C ALA A 129 1.32 -1.90 -24.48
N GLY A 130 1.51 -2.98 -25.23
CA GLY A 130 2.34 -2.96 -26.45
C GLY A 130 3.86 -3.10 -26.23
N GLN A 131 4.32 -3.27 -24.98
CA GLN A 131 5.72 -3.52 -24.60
C GLN A 131 5.82 -4.88 -23.86
N PRO A 132 5.84 -6.02 -24.56
CA PRO A 132 5.64 -7.36 -23.96
C PRO A 132 6.54 -7.66 -22.76
N GLY A 133 7.83 -7.35 -22.85
CA GLY A 133 8.78 -7.60 -21.75
C GLY A 133 8.48 -6.77 -20.49
N ARG A 134 8.20 -5.48 -20.63
CA ARG A 134 7.87 -4.59 -19.52
C ARG A 134 6.48 -4.90 -18.95
N GLN A 135 5.53 -5.24 -19.83
CA GLN A 135 4.18 -5.62 -19.41
C GLN A 135 4.19 -6.93 -18.61
N ALA A 136 5.00 -7.91 -18.98
CA ALA A 136 5.16 -9.16 -18.24
C ALA A 136 5.73 -8.89 -16.83
N ARG A 137 6.73 -8.02 -16.70
CA ARG A 137 7.27 -7.59 -15.39
C ARG A 137 6.18 -6.90 -14.55
N ALA A 138 5.44 -5.95 -15.15
CA ALA A 138 4.35 -5.26 -14.48
C ALA A 138 3.29 -6.24 -13.96
N LYS A 139 2.95 -7.26 -14.75
CA LYS A 139 2.02 -8.31 -14.35
C LYS A 139 2.56 -9.17 -13.21
N ALA A 140 3.82 -9.57 -13.27
CA ALA A 140 4.47 -10.33 -12.19
C ALA A 140 4.48 -9.56 -10.86
N LEU A 141 4.68 -8.23 -10.90
CA LEU A 141 4.53 -7.37 -9.72
C LEU A 141 3.07 -7.31 -9.28
N ALA A 142 2.14 -7.07 -10.20
CA ALA A 142 0.71 -6.93 -9.93
C ALA A 142 0.11 -8.17 -9.22
N ASP A 143 0.56 -9.37 -9.61
CA ASP A 143 0.11 -10.64 -9.02
C ASP A 143 0.47 -10.76 -7.52
N LYS A 144 1.51 -10.04 -7.06
CA LYS A 144 1.95 -10.02 -5.66
C LYS A 144 1.32 -8.89 -4.83
N VAL A 145 0.69 -7.91 -5.46
CA VAL A 145 0.13 -6.75 -4.75
C VAL A 145 -1.15 -7.12 -4.00
N MET A 146 -1.20 -6.76 -2.73
CA MET A 146 -2.41 -6.88 -1.89
C MET A 146 -2.70 -5.56 -1.19
N ASP A 147 -3.98 -5.23 -1.06
CA ASP A 147 -4.44 -4.20 -0.12
C ASP A 147 -4.43 -4.75 1.31
N PHE A 148 -4.33 -3.83 2.27
CA PHE A 148 -4.20 -4.20 3.68
C PHE A 148 -5.39 -5.00 4.22
N SER A 149 -6.61 -4.67 3.85
CA SER A 149 -7.80 -5.35 4.38
C SER A 149 -7.89 -6.81 3.92
N THR A 150 -7.62 -7.05 2.65
CA THR A 150 -7.51 -8.40 2.09
C THR A 150 -6.36 -9.18 2.74
N PHE A 151 -5.20 -8.55 2.88
CA PHE A 151 -4.03 -9.15 3.52
C PHE A 151 -4.32 -9.54 4.99
N ALA A 152 -4.90 -8.61 5.76
CA ALA A 152 -5.22 -8.84 7.17
C ALA A 152 -6.18 -10.02 7.35
N LYS A 153 -7.19 -10.12 6.49
CA LYS A 153 -8.17 -11.21 6.54
C LYS A 153 -7.57 -12.54 6.05
N GLU A 154 -6.95 -12.56 4.86
CA GLU A 154 -6.57 -13.81 4.19
C GLU A 154 -5.22 -14.35 4.63
N LYS A 155 -4.27 -13.48 5.01
CA LYS A 155 -2.89 -13.88 5.35
C LYS A 155 -2.65 -13.89 6.85
N LEU A 156 -3.24 -12.95 7.61
CA LEU A 156 -3.14 -12.92 9.06
C LEU A 156 -4.31 -13.63 9.75
N GLY A 157 -5.39 -13.96 9.04
CA GLY A 157 -6.58 -14.60 9.62
C GLY A 157 -7.35 -13.69 10.58
N LEU A 158 -7.19 -12.36 10.45
CA LEU A 158 -7.88 -11.43 11.35
C LEU A 158 -9.36 -11.31 11.01
N SER A 159 -10.16 -11.22 12.04
CA SER A 159 -11.60 -10.95 11.99
C SER A 159 -11.95 -9.84 12.99
N ALA A 160 -13.22 -9.43 13.03
CA ALA A 160 -13.70 -8.50 14.04
C ALA A 160 -13.38 -8.95 15.48
N GLU A 161 -13.43 -10.26 15.72
CA GLU A 161 -13.12 -10.88 17.03
C GLU A 161 -11.64 -10.78 17.43
N SER A 162 -10.75 -10.42 16.47
CA SER A 162 -9.32 -10.21 16.73
C SER A 162 -9.04 -8.86 17.38
N PHE A 163 -10.04 -8.00 17.48
CA PHE A 163 -9.92 -6.63 18.01
C PHE A 163 -10.77 -6.45 19.26
N ASN A 164 -10.40 -5.47 20.08
CA ASN A 164 -11.22 -5.07 21.20
C ASN A 164 -12.48 -4.36 20.70
N HIS A 165 -13.62 -4.69 21.27
CA HIS A 165 -14.86 -3.98 21.00
C HIS A 165 -14.76 -2.50 21.37
N SER A 166 -15.36 -1.62 20.56
CA SER A 166 -15.47 -0.19 20.80
C SER A 166 -16.91 0.25 20.59
N ASP A 167 -17.44 1.05 21.50
CA ASP A 167 -18.77 1.67 21.37
C ASP A 167 -18.76 2.91 20.48
N GLU A 168 -17.63 3.23 19.83
CA GLU A 168 -17.51 4.37 18.94
C GLU A 168 -18.33 4.16 17.66
N LYS A 169 -19.11 5.18 17.32
CA LYS A 169 -19.86 5.20 16.05
C LYS A 169 -18.92 5.59 14.92
N VAL A 170 -18.66 4.65 14.04
CA VAL A 170 -17.81 4.86 12.87
C VAL A 170 -18.61 4.77 11.58
N THR A 171 -18.12 5.40 10.52
CA THR A 171 -18.63 5.20 9.17
C THR A 171 -17.48 4.79 8.25
N TYR A 172 -17.78 3.87 7.32
CA TYR A 172 -16.81 3.39 6.35
C TYR A 172 -17.06 4.00 4.98
N HIS A 173 -16.06 4.71 4.45
CA HIS A 173 -16.09 5.18 3.07
C HIS A 173 -15.55 4.11 2.12
N ALA A 174 -16.44 3.50 1.32
CA ALA A 174 -16.05 2.56 0.27
C ALA A 174 -15.35 3.30 -0.88
N SER A 175 -14.03 3.42 -0.81
CA SER A 175 -13.25 4.15 -1.81
C SER A 175 -13.39 3.54 -3.21
N CYS A 176 -13.41 4.38 -4.24
CA CYS A 176 -13.60 3.93 -5.64
C CYS A 176 -12.53 2.93 -6.08
N HIS A 177 -11.27 3.20 -5.78
CA HIS A 177 -10.16 2.33 -6.16
C HIS A 177 -10.23 0.96 -5.47
N LEU A 178 -10.60 0.91 -4.19
CA LEU A 178 -10.73 -0.36 -3.48
C LEU A 178 -11.96 -1.15 -3.95
N CYS A 179 -13.13 -0.49 -3.92
CA CYS A 179 -14.41 -1.15 -4.13
C CYS A 179 -14.69 -1.47 -5.62
N ARG A 180 -14.41 -0.51 -6.53
CA ARG A 180 -14.68 -0.66 -7.97
C ARG A 180 -13.47 -1.11 -8.76
N GLY A 181 -12.28 -0.58 -8.47
CA GLY A 181 -11.03 -0.95 -9.13
C GLY A 181 -10.62 -2.37 -8.73
N LEU A 182 -10.39 -2.61 -7.46
CA LEU A 182 -9.89 -3.90 -6.97
C LEU A 182 -10.97 -4.94 -6.63
N GLY A 183 -12.24 -4.56 -6.65
CA GLY A 183 -13.36 -5.45 -6.30
C GLY A 183 -13.46 -5.78 -4.81
N VAL A 184 -12.64 -5.15 -3.95
CA VAL A 184 -12.60 -5.42 -2.50
C VAL A 184 -13.70 -4.63 -1.81
N LYS A 185 -14.73 -5.33 -1.32
CA LYS A 185 -15.93 -4.74 -0.72
C LYS A 185 -16.14 -5.19 0.71
N GLU A 186 -15.98 -6.48 0.96
CA GLU A 186 -16.38 -7.11 2.23
C GLU A 186 -15.27 -7.09 3.26
N ALA A 187 -14.02 -7.39 2.89
CA ALA A 187 -12.92 -7.49 3.83
C ALA A 187 -12.78 -6.29 4.81
N PRO A 188 -12.81 -5.01 4.36
CA PRO A 188 -12.74 -3.90 5.32
C PRO A 188 -13.98 -3.80 6.20
N ARG A 189 -15.18 -4.18 5.71
CA ARG A 189 -16.42 -4.13 6.49
C ARG A 189 -16.43 -5.18 7.58
N GLU A 190 -16.01 -6.41 7.26
CA GLU A 190 -15.93 -7.50 8.20
C GLU A 190 -14.90 -7.27 9.31
N LEU A 191 -13.79 -6.57 9.00
CA LEU A 191 -12.79 -6.20 9.99
C LEU A 191 -13.26 -5.08 10.95
N ILE A 192 -14.23 -4.25 10.52
CA ILE A 192 -14.73 -3.12 11.32
C ILE A 192 -16.01 -3.52 12.09
N ALA A 193 -16.73 -4.54 11.63
CA ALA A 193 -17.97 -5.01 12.25
C ALA A 193 -17.70 -5.79 13.55
N ALA A 194 -17.12 -5.11 14.54
CA ALA A 194 -16.86 -5.66 15.86
C ALA A 194 -18.07 -5.43 16.80
#